data_bf7a96979314e1faa73106ee802139bf
#
_entry.id   bf7a96979314e1faa73106ee802139bf
#
_cell.length_a   1.000
_cell.length_b   1.000
_cell.length_c   1.000
_cell.angle_alpha   90.00
_cell.angle_beta   90.00
_cell.angle_gamma   90.00
#
_symmetry.space_group_name_H-M   'P 1'
#
loop_
_entity.id
_entity.type
_entity.pdbx_description
1 polymer ?
#
loop_
_entity_poly.entity_id
_entity_poly.type
_entity_poly.pdbx_seq_one_letter_code
_entity_poly.pdbx_strand_id
1 'polypeptide(L)'
;MKKICDLDVEKYRCITPDIPTKEVIITDERIQHIKNHHPGHFEVIEPYLKTALEAPDYILEDAPNTGLVLKTIYENGLRLQLVLRIHTSADSPEFKNSVISAWKISEPRWNNYLRNKKILYKSE
;
A
#
# COMPACT_ATOMS: atom_id res chain seq x y z
N MET A 1 -7.81 -7.04 -13.85
CA MET A 1 -7.54 -7.21 -12.41
C MET A 1 -6.33 -8.09 -12.21
N LYS A 2 -5.39 -7.62 -11.40
CA LYS A 2 -4.13 -8.33 -11.20
C LYS A 2 -3.92 -8.61 -9.72
N LYS A 3 -3.65 -9.87 -9.37
CA LYS A 3 -3.27 -10.24 -8.01
C LYS A 3 -1.81 -9.84 -7.78
N ILE A 4 -1.53 -9.18 -6.65
CA ILE A 4 -0.19 -8.76 -6.26
C ILE A 4 0.44 -9.79 -5.32
N CYS A 5 -0.25 -10.11 -4.21
CA CYS A 5 0.28 -11.00 -3.17
C CYS A 5 -0.81 -11.39 -2.19
N ASP A 6 -0.45 -12.21 -1.21
CA ASP A 6 -1.27 -12.44 -0.03
C ASP A 6 -0.66 -11.64 1.14
N LEU A 7 -1.53 -10.96 1.92
CA LEU A 7 -1.08 -10.22 3.10
C LEU A 7 -0.68 -11.16 4.23
N ASP A 8 0.29 -10.73 5.02
CA ASP A 8 0.43 -11.20 6.40
C ASP A 8 -0.67 -10.50 7.21
N VAL A 9 -1.79 -11.18 7.41
CA VAL A 9 -2.97 -10.61 8.06
C VAL A 9 -2.64 -10.05 9.45
N GLU A 10 -1.80 -10.76 10.21
CA GLU A 10 -1.44 -10.31 11.56
C GLU A 10 -0.75 -8.94 11.54
N LYS A 11 0.13 -8.72 10.57
CA LYS A 11 0.83 -7.44 10.42
C LYS A 11 -0.13 -6.30 10.08
N TYR A 12 -1.12 -6.58 9.24
CA TYR A 12 -2.06 -5.56 8.75
C TYR A 12 -3.27 -5.35 9.66
N ARG A 13 -3.41 -6.12 10.74
CA ARG A 13 -4.45 -5.88 11.74
C ARG A 13 -4.28 -4.56 12.49
N CYS A 14 -3.13 -3.93 12.37
CA CYS A 14 -2.94 -2.57 12.87
C CYS A 14 -3.84 -1.55 12.16
N ILE A 15 -4.30 -1.84 10.94
CA ILE A 15 -5.25 -0.98 10.21
C ILE A 15 -6.67 -1.25 10.68
N THR A 16 -7.07 -2.51 10.69
CA THR A 16 -8.38 -2.95 11.16
C THR A 16 -8.28 -4.44 11.56
N PRO A 17 -8.97 -4.86 12.63
CA PRO A 17 -8.93 -6.28 13.04
C PRO A 17 -9.74 -7.20 12.11
N ASP A 18 -10.64 -6.65 11.30
CA ASP A 18 -11.57 -7.41 10.47
C ASP A 18 -11.00 -7.57 9.05
N ILE A 19 -10.19 -8.62 8.83
CA ILE A 19 -9.58 -8.91 7.52
C ILE A 19 -9.97 -10.33 7.10
N PRO A 20 -11.13 -10.52 6.45
CA PRO A 20 -11.60 -11.85 6.06
C PRO A 20 -10.85 -12.50 4.90
N THR A 21 -10.11 -11.73 4.11
CA THR A 21 -9.32 -12.26 3.00
C THR A 21 -7.91 -11.68 3.02
N LYS A 22 -6.93 -12.49 2.65
CA LYS A 22 -5.53 -12.05 2.57
C LYS A 22 -5.11 -11.61 1.17
N GLU A 23 -5.91 -11.90 0.15
CA GLU A 23 -5.56 -11.58 -1.23
C GLU A 23 -5.55 -10.08 -1.48
N VAL A 24 -4.49 -9.59 -2.15
CA VAL A 24 -4.37 -8.19 -2.56
C VAL A 24 -4.32 -8.10 -4.07
N ILE A 25 -5.16 -7.23 -4.62
CA ILE A 25 -5.24 -7.00 -6.06
C ILE A 25 -5.02 -5.54 -6.39
N ILE A 26 -4.78 -5.27 -7.67
CA ILE A 26 -4.89 -3.94 -8.23
C ILE A 26 -5.73 -4.04 -9.50
N THR A 27 -6.73 -3.15 -9.66
CA THR A 27 -7.59 -3.17 -10.84
C THR A 27 -6.95 -2.42 -11.99
N ASP A 28 -7.37 -2.75 -13.22
CA ASP A 28 -6.90 -2.04 -14.41
C ASP A 28 -7.24 -0.55 -14.34
N GLU A 29 -8.41 -0.22 -13.79
CA GLU A 29 -8.83 1.17 -13.57
C GLU A 29 -7.86 1.91 -12.66
N ARG A 30 -7.43 1.29 -11.56
CA ARG A 30 -6.48 1.90 -10.63
C ARG A 30 -5.10 2.05 -11.26
N ILE A 31 -4.66 1.07 -12.04
CA ILE A 31 -3.40 1.16 -12.78
C ILE A 31 -3.45 2.38 -13.72
N GLN A 32 -4.55 2.54 -14.47
CA GLN A 32 -4.69 3.66 -15.37
C GLN A 32 -4.72 5.00 -14.63
N HIS A 33 -5.38 5.04 -13.47
CA HIS A 33 -5.42 6.21 -12.60
C HIS A 33 -4.00 6.63 -12.17
N ILE A 34 -3.18 5.66 -11.75
CA ILE A 34 -1.79 5.93 -11.36
C ILE A 34 -1.00 6.47 -12.55
N LYS A 35 -1.14 5.85 -13.72
CA LYS A 35 -0.45 6.28 -14.94
C LYS A 35 -0.83 7.70 -15.35
N ASN A 36 -2.10 8.07 -15.17
CA ASN A 36 -2.58 9.40 -15.53
C ASN A 36 -2.12 10.50 -14.57
N HIS A 37 -2.09 10.21 -13.26
CA HIS A 37 -1.74 11.19 -12.23
C HIS A 37 -0.24 11.25 -11.92
N HIS A 38 0.48 10.15 -12.18
CA HIS A 38 1.91 10.05 -11.92
C HIS A 38 2.60 9.39 -13.12
N PRO A 39 2.69 10.13 -14.28
CA PRO A 39 3.26 9.56 -15.50
C PRO A 39 4.67 9.01 -15.28
N GLY A 40 4.89 7.79 -15.77
CA GLY A 40 6.18 7.12 -15.65
C GLY A 40 6.45 6.45 -14.31
N HIS A 41 5.62 6.68 -13.27
CA HIS A 41 5.86 6.09 -11.96
C HIS A 41 5.51 4.60 -11.91
N PHE A 42 4.39 4.20 -12.53
CA PHE A 42 3.90 2.83 -12.39
C PHE A 42 4.90 1.80 -12.89
N GLU A 43 5.52 2.05 -14.03
CA GLU A 43 6.51 1.13 -14.63
C GLU A 43 7.72 0.93 -13.72
N VAL A 44 8.08 1.97 -12.96
CA VAL A 44 9.21 1.92 -12.02
C VAL A 44 8.85 1.18 -10.75
N ILE A 45 7.63 1.40 -10.22
CA ILE A 45 7.24 0.86 -8.92
C ILE A 45 6.58 -0.51 -8.99
N GLU A 46 6.01 -0.89 -10.12
CA GLU A 46 5.29 -2.16 -10.27
C GLU A 46 6.08 -3.37 -9.77
N PRO A 47 7.38 -3.52 -10.12
CA PRO A 47 8.16 -4.67 -9.66
C PRO A 47 8.31 -4.76 -8.15
N TYR A 48 8.07 -3.67 -7.43
CA TYR A 48 8.30 -3.59 -5.98
C TYR A 48 7.00 -3.59 -5.16
N LEU A 49 5.83 -3.64 -5.79
CA LEU A 49 4.56 -3.61 -5.05
C LEU A 49 4.44 -4.78 -4.09
N LYS A 50 4.77 -5.97 -4.54
CA LYS A 50 4.72 -7.17 -3.70
C LYS A 50 5.68 -7.05 -2.51
N THR A 51 6.92 -6.64 -2.76
CA THR A 51 7.92 -6.45 -1.71
C THR A 51 7.45 -5.44 -0.66
N ALA A 52 6.88 -4.32 -1.12
CA ALA A 52 6.38 -3.28 -0.21
C ALA A 52 5.27 -3.81 0.69
N LEU A 53 4.37 -4.63 0.14
CA LEU A 53 3.26 -5.20 0.90
C LEU A 53 3.70 -6.30 1.85
N GLU A 54 4.66 -7.13 1.44
CA GLU A 54 5.17 -8.23 2.26
C GLU A 54 6.10 -7.77 3.37
N ALA A 55 6.89 -6.74 3.11
CA ALA A 55 7.88 -6.23 4.04
C ALA A 55 7.87 -4.69 4.12
N PRO A 56 6.77 -4.10 4.58
CA PRO A 56 6.70 -2.64 4.67
C PRO A 56 7.68 -2.10 5.70
N ASP A 57 8.23 -0.91 5.44
CA ASP A 57 9.02 -0.21 6.44
C ASP A 57 8.10 0.47 7.47
N TYR A 58 6.99 1.06 7.00
CA TYR A 58 5.98 1.67 7.85
C TYR A 58 4.59 1.42 7.28
N ILE A 59 3.61 1.33 8.18
CA ILE A 59 2.19 1.42 7.84
C ILE A 59 1.65 2.59 8.66
N LEU A 60 1.11 3.59 7.98
CA LEU A 60 0.59 4.80 8.61
C LEU A 60 -0.93 4.82 8.51
N GLU A 61 -1.58 5.48 9.48
CA GLU A 61 -3.02 5.67 9.45
C GLU A 61 -3.42 6.54 8.27
N ASP A 62 -4.49 6.14 7.59
CA ASP A 62 -5.09 6.90 6.50
C ASP A 62 -6.61 6.88 6.70
N ALA A 63 -7.40 6.91 5.62
CA ALA A 63 -8.87 6.82 5.70
C ALA A 63 -9.31 5.50 6.39
N PRO A 64 -10.57 5.39 6.85
CA PRO A 64 -11.05 4.16 7.48
C PRO A 64 -10.75 2.91 6.64
N ASN A 65 -10.28 1.85 7.30
CA ASN A 65 -9.90 0.57 6.70
C ASN A 65 -8.83 0.70 5.62
N THR A 66 -8.02 1.76 5.67
CA THR A 66 -7.02 2.09 4.66
C THR A 66 -5.71 2.38 5.36
N GLY A 67 -4.61 1.87 4.82
CA GLY A 67 -3.27 2.14 5.32
C GLY A 67 -2.40 2.76 4.25
N LEU A 68 -1.51 3.65 4.68
CA LEU A 68 -0.48 4.21 3.83
C LEU A 68 0.79 3.40 4.09
N VAL A 69 1.21 2.62 3.11
CA VAL A 69 2.36 1.72 3.21
C VAL A 69 3.58 2.42 2.60
N LEU A 70 4.65 2.51 3.39
CA LEU A 70 5.91 3.14 2.96
C LEU A 70 7.01 2.08 2.89
N LYS A 71 7.79 2.12 1.82
CA LYS A 71 8.90 1.20 1.58
C LYS A 71 10.06 1.89 0.90
N THR A 72 11.28 1.67 1.40
CA THR A 72 12.51 2.08 0.73
C THR A 72 13.09 0.89 0.00
N ILE A 73 13.41 1.07 -1.28
CA ILE A 73 14.09 0.07 -2.09
C ILE A 73 15.56 0.48 -2.13
N TYR A 74 16.39 -0.24 -1.39
CA TYR A 74 17.78 0.17 -1.17
C TYR A 74 18.66 0.07 -2.41
N GLU A 75 18.35 -0.85 -3.33
CA GLU A 75 19.15 -1.04 -4.54
C GLU A 75 19.24 0.22 -5.40
N ASN A 76 18.21 1.07 -5.38
CA ASN A 76 18.16 2.26 -6.22
C ASN A 76 17.73 3.53 -5.47
N GLY A 77 17.59 3.45 -4.15
CA GLY A 77 17.18 4.60 -3.33
C GLY A 77 15.73 5.01 -3.52
N LEU A 78 14.92 4.19 -4.18
CA LEU A 78 13.51 4.49 -4.42
C LEU A 78 12.72 4.48 -3.12
N ARG A 79 11.93 5.54 -2.89
CA ARG A 79 10.95 5.57 -1.79
C ARG A 79 9.56 5.43 -2.37
N LEU A 80 8.88 4.36 -1.99
CA LEU A 80 7.58 3.99 -2.52
C LEU A 80 6.51 4.23 -1.46
N GLN A 81 5.43 4.89 -1.90
CA GLN A 81 4.19 5.03 -1.15
C GLN A 81 3.11 4.24 -1.86
N LEU A 82 2.31 3.48 -1.11
CA LEU A 82 1.10 2.92 -1.69
C LEU A 82 -0.05 3.00 -0.69
N VAL A 83 -1.26 3.18 -1.20
CA VAL A 83 -2.47 3.24 -0.40
C VAL A 83 -3.19 1.90 -0.54
N LEU A 84 -3.35 1.21 0.59
CA LEU A 84 -3.97 -0.11 0.64
C LEU A 84 -5.34 -0.01 1.33
N ARG A 85 -6.41 -0.41 0.61
CA ARG A 85 -7.75 -0.52 1.17
C ARG A 85 -7.97 -1.97 1.60
N ILE A 86 -8.23 -2.17 2.88
CA ILE A 86 -8.54 -3.50 3.42
C ILE A 86 -10.01 -3.82 3.16
N HIS A 87 -10.28 -5.00 2.63
CA HIS A 87 -11.63 -5.57 2.54
C HIS A 87 -12.04 -6.05 3.92
N THR A 88 -13.23 -5.65 4.37
CA THR A 88 -13.78 -6.06 5.66
C THR A 88 -15.07 -6.87 5.44
N SER A 89 -15.57 -7.50 6.50
CA SER A 89 -16.82 -8.26 6.42
C SER A 89 -18.04 -7.39 6.15
N ALA A 90 -17.92 -6.06 6.31
CA ALA A 90 -18.97 -5.11 5.96
C ALA A 90 -19.04 -4.83 4.46
N ASP A 91 -17.99 -5.17 3.72
CA ASP A 91 -17.93 -4.98 2.27
C ASP A 91 -18.58 -6.17 1.56
N SER A 92 -18.88 -6.00 0.27
CA SER A 92 -19.42 -7.08 -0.56
C SER A 92 -18.41 -8.23 -0.67
N PRO A 93 -18.85 -9.51 -0.55
CA PRO A 93 -17.92 -10.65 -0.49
C PRO A 93 -17.01 -10.84 -1.70
N GLU A 94 -17.40 -10.33 -2.85
CA GLU A 94 -16.58 -10.43 -4.06
C GLU A 94 -15.39 -9.48 -4.09
N PHE A 95 -15.34 -8.49 -3.20
CA PHE A 95 -14.22 -7.56 -3.14
C PHE A 95 -13.01 -8.18 -2.44
N LYS A 96 -11.84 -7.66 -2.76
CA LYS A 96 -10.55 -8.06 -2.18
C LYS A 96 -9.86 -6.85 -1.59
N ASN A 97 -8.80 -7.06 -0.82
CA ASN A 97 -7.91 -5.97 -0.47
C ASN A 97 -7.34 -5.41 -1.76
N SER A 98 -7.24 -4.09 -1.88
CA SER A 98 -6.79 -3.49 -3.14
C SER A 98 -5.84 -2.33 -2.93
N VAL A 99 -4.84 -2.26 -3.82
CA VAL A 99 -4.00 -1.07 -3.93
C VAL A 99 -4.81 -0.05 -4.71
N ILE A 100 -5.16 1.06 -4.06
CA ILE A 100 -5.96 2.09 -4.70
C ILE A 100 -5.10 3.21 -5.30
N SER A 101 -3.86 3.36 -4.84
CA SER A 101 -2.90 4.25 -5.48
C SER A 101 -1.48 3.87 -5.05
N ALA A 102 -0.50 4.22 -5.87
CA ALA A 102 0.91 4.01 -5.57
C ALA A 102 1.77 4.94 -6.42
N TRP A 103 2.82 5.50 -5.83
CA TRP A 103 3.80 6.30 -6.56
C TRP A 103 5.08 6.45 -5.75
N LYS A 104 6.14 6.92 -6.40
CA LYS A 104 7.39 7.22 -5.70
C LYS A 104 7.31 8.61 -5.08
N ILE A 105 7.95 8.79 -3.92
CA ILE A 105 7.94 10.05 -3.18
C ILE A 105 9.35 10.50 -2.85
N SER A 106 9.48 11.79 -2.56
CA SER A 106 10.74 12.39 -2.15
C SER A 106 11.03 12.12 -0.67
N GLU A 107 12.29 12.27 -0.28
CA GLU A 107 12.68 12.18 1.13
C GLU A 107 11.96 13.21 2.02
N PRO A 108 11.83 14.49 1.60
CA PRO A 108 11.07 15.46 2.41
C PRO A 108 9.61 15.03 2.64
N ARG A 109 8.94 14.46 1.63
CA ARG A 109 7.57 13.97 1.79
C ARG A 109 7.52 12.77 2.73
N TRP A 110 8.45 11.84 2.59
CA TRP A 110 8.59 10.70 3.49
C TRP A 110 8.69 11.16 4.95
N ASN A 111 9.59 12.10 5.22
CA ASN A 111 9.80 12.62 6.57
C ASN A 111 8.57 13.39 7.07
N ASN A 112 7.87 14.10 6.19
CA ASN A 112 6.64 14.81 6.53
C ASN A 112 5.56 13.84 7.00
N TYR A 113 5.37 12.73 6.29
CA TYR A 113 4.42 11.70 6.68
C TYR A 113 4.75 11.13 8.07
N LEU A 114 6.01 10.83 8.33
CA LEU A 114 6.42 10.25 9.62
C LEU A 114 6.20 11.21 10.78
N ARG A 115 6.27 12.52 10.54
CA ARG A 115 6.02 13.53 11.57
C ARG A 115 4.53 13.78 11.82
N ASN A 116 3.71 13.70 10.78
CA ASN A 116 2.34 14.21 10.82
C ASN A 116 1.26 13.12 10.83
N LYS A 117 1.58 11.90 10.42
CA LYS A 117 0.62 10.79 10.41
C LYS A 117 0.91 9.83 11.55
N LYS A 118 -0.15 9.17 12.04
CA LYS A 118 0.00 8.16 13.09
C LYS A 118 0.68 6.91 12.51
N ILE A 119 1.75 6.47 13.15
CA ILE A 119 2.46 5.25 12.76
C ILE A 119 1.76 4.07 13.41
N LEU A 120 1.21 3.18 12.59
CA LEU A 120 0.53 1.97 13.05
C LEU A 120 1.48 0.78 13.13
N TYR A 121 2.50 0.75 12.27
CA TYR A 121 3.50 -0.31 12.21
C TYR A 121 4.83 0.27 11.75
N LYS A 122 5.91 -0.20 12.37
CA LYS A 122 7.28 0.14 11.98
C LYS A 122 8.11 -1.14 11.97
N SER A 123 8.81 -1.39 10.88
CA SER A 123 9.75 -2.52 10.79
C SER A 123 10.95 -2.29 11.70
N GLU A 124 11.52 -3.38 12.16
CA GLU A 124 12.72 -3.34 12.98
C GLU A 124 14.01 -3.26 12.16
#